data_566b8f40d421de34f23d7c3ff6ca9c03
#
_entry.id   566b8f40d421de34f23d7c3ff6ca9c03
#
_cell.length_a   1.000
_cell.length_b   1.000
_cell.length_c   1.000
_cell.angle_alpha   90.00
_cell.angle_beta   90.00
_cell.angle_gamma   90.00
#
_symmetry.space_group_name_H-M   'P 1'
#
loop_
_entity.id
_entity.type
_entity.pdbx_description
1 polymer ?
#
loop_
_entity_poly.entity_id
_entity_poly.type
_entity_poly.pdbx_seq_one_letter_code
_entity_poly.pdbx_strand_id
1 'polypeptide(L)'
;MKKWIVWLKKSSPWIFLLIGPVLNFYLLEWYTHNPFQTMKPYIQGMNLALFEFAALFLFALTGRISRALGIETAFCAIYGLANYFVLEFRGAPIQPWDILSISTAASVADNYEYKLNRTAVIVLVCFVLLLVLEFFLKKGFPKKNKKARIARVCLALSCGLLCFGYTKMLHSEDIVEQKLHLYNKLFTPTTIQFKNGTVTAFLMELQYISVDKPSGYSAENAKELLASYDTGSQEADGTSSDNAQKPNIIVIMNEAFSDPSVLGDFTTNEDYMPFVHSLLDGADNTISGHLNVSVKGGNTANTEFEYLTGASMAFLPYGSIPYQQYVKKETPSMASYLSSLGYYTIAMHPYRAAGWDRNLVYPKLGFDEMHFQEFFTDSPLVRKYVSDEGNYEKIIKLYEEKDADTPLFLFNVTMQNHSSYSDWADYDNFSPDITVEGSDSKLLPAYLSLIRLSDSAIQNLVSYFEAQEEPTMIVFFGDHQPADSVVRPVWKLNGKDDADLTDEEEALRYKVPFFIWANFDIEAENDLEISANYLAAKTLDAAGLPKPAYDNFLSQLRTEVPVISANHVTLSDGTFTTASKQKDLLYDYQTLQYYLLFD
;
A
#
# COMPACT_ATOMS: atom_id res chain seq x y z
N MET A 1 -55.91 -23.29 11.65
CA MET A 1 -54.51 -23.80 11.58
C MET A 1 -54.13 -24.29 10.19
N LYS A 2 -54.80 -25.26 9.54
CA LYS A 2 -54.42 -25.75 8.19
C LYS A 2 -54.40 -24.65 7.08
N LYS A 3 -55.33 -23.70 7.05
CA LYS A 3 -55.36 -22.59 6.05
C LYS A 3 -54.16 -21.62 6.22
N TRP A 4 -53.72 -21.36 7.45
CA TRP A 4 -52.57 -20.53 7.79
C TRP A 4 -51.24 -21.18 7.33
N ILE A 5 -51.09 -22.49 7.56
CA ILE A 5 -49.93 -23.27 7.15
C ILE A 5 -49.81 -23.32 5.61
N VAL A 6 -50.96 -23.47 4.91
CA VAL A 6 -51.00 -23.44 3.45
C VAL A 6 -50.66 -22.03 2.90
N TRP A 7 -51.14 -20.98 3.55
CA TRP A 7 -50.83 -19.61 3.19
C TRP A 7 -49.34 -19.31 3.41
N LEU A 8 -48.77 -19.66 4.56
CA LEU A 8 -47.34 -19.52 4.84
C LEU A 8 -46.47 -20.26 3.81
N LYS A 9 -46.78 -21.52 3.47
CA LYS A 9 -46.07 -22.28 2.42
C LYS A 9 -46.19 -21.64 1.04
N LYS A 10 -47.28 -20.95 0.75
CA LYS A 10 -47.48 -20.26 -0.54
C LYS A 10 -46.78 -18.89 -0.60
N SER A 11 -46.72 -18.19 0.52
CA SER A 11 -46.19 -16.81 0.61
C SER A 11 -44.73 -16.75 1.05
N SER A 12 -44.24 -17.74 1.79
CA SER A 12 -42.88 -17.76 2.34
C SER A 12 -41.78 -17.48 1.29
N PRO A 13 -41.79 -18.03 0.05
CA PRO A 13 -40.74 -17.72 -0.89
C PRO A 13 -40.70 -16.24 -1.30
N TRP A 14 -41.84 -15.57 -1.38
CA TRP A 14 -41.92 -14.13 -1.69
C TRP A 14 -41.49 -13.27 -0.52
N ILE A 15 -41.80 -13.69 0.71
CA ILE A 15 -41.32 -13.05 1.92
C ILE A 15 -39.80 -13.16 2.01
N PHE A 16 -39.23 -14.33 1.70
CA PHE A 16 -37.78 -14.54 1.67
C PHE A 16 -37.08 -13.73 0.58
N LEU A 17 -37.74 -13.48 -0.58
CA LEU A 17 -37.20 -12.61 -1.62
C LEU A 17 -36.97 -11.17 -1.12
N LEU A 18 -37.70 -10.73 -0.09
CA LEU A 18 -37.54 -9.42 0.54
C LEU A 18 -36.67 -9.46 1.80
N ILE A 19 -36.68 -10.54 2.55
CA ILE A 19 -35.92 -10.64 3.82
C ILE A 19 -34.49 -11.16 3.57
N GLY A 20 -34.29 -12.03 2.57
CA GLY A 20 -33.00 -12.62 2.24
C GLY A 20 -31.92 -11.57 1.99
N PRO A 21 -32.13 -10.57 1.11
CA PRO A 21 -31.19 -9.49 0.88
C PRO A 21 -30.85 -8.68 2.13
N VAL A 22 -31.85 -8.45 2.99
CA VAL A 22 -31.64 -7.76 4.28
C VAL A 22 -30.70 -8.57 5.19
N LEU A 23 -30.91 -9.88 5.27
CA LEU A 23 -30.02 -10.77 6.04
C LEU A 23 -28.62 -10.84 5.43
N ASN A 24 -28.53 -10.91 4.11
CA ASN A 24 -27.24 -10.90 3.39
C ASN A 24 -26.44 -9.65 3.68
N PHE A 25 -27.06 -8.47 3.64
CA PHE A 25 -26.40 -7.21 3.98
C PHE A 25 -25.84 -7.24 5.41
N TYR A 26 -26.69 -7.50 6.42
CA TYR A 26 -26.22 -7.47 7.81
C TYR A 26 -25.19 -8.54 8.12
N LEU A 27 -25.34 -9.75 7.59
CA LEU A 27 -24.34 -10.82 7.78
C LEU A 27 -23.00 -10.47 7.11
N LEU A 28 -23.02 -9.84 5.94
CA LEU A 28 -21.81 -9.38 5.25
C LEU A 28 -21.04 -8.39 6.12
N GLU A 29 -21.73 -7.35 6.62
CA GLU A 29 -21.09 -6.31 7.45
C GLU A 29 -20.56 -6.89 8.78
N TRP A 30 -21.29 -7.81 9.39
CA TRP A 30 -20.87 -8.41 10.66
C TRP A 30 -19.62 -9.28 10.60
N TYR A 31 -19.12 -9.64 9.43
CA TYR A 31 -17.79 -10.25 9.35
C TYR A 31 -16.70 -9.34 9.90
N THR A 32 -16.79 -8.05 9.65
CA THR A 32 -15.73 -7.07 9.90
C THR A 32 -16.10 -6.05 10.98
N HIS A 33 -17.36 -5.64 11.10
CA HIS A 33 -17.80 -4.62 12.05
C HIS A 33 -19.29 -4.71 12.38
N ASN A 34 -19.72 -3.93 13.36
CA ASN A 34 -21.14 -3.82 13.71
C ASN A 34 -21.79 -2.62 13.00
N PRO A 35 -22.60 -2.84 11.93
CA PRO A 35 -23.19 -1.76 11.15
C PRO A 35 -24.13 -0.85 11.94
N PHE A 36 -24.71 -1.32 13.05
CA PHE A 36 -25.57 -0.49 13.90
C PHE A 36 -24.78 0.55 14.71
N GLN A 37 -23.47 0.35 14.91
CA GLN A 37 -22.61 1.29 15.62
C GLN A 37 -21.88 2.24 14.66
N THR A 38 -21.52 1.77 13.48
CA THR A 38 -20.65 2.50 12.55
C THR A 38 -21.39 3.23 11.43
N MET A 39 -22.55 2.69 10.99
CA MET A 39 -23.32 3.25 9.87
C MET A 39 -24.54 4.04 10.33
N LYS A 40 -24.76 5.22 9.73
CA LYS A 40 -26.01 5.97 9.90
C LYS A 40 -27.20 5.19 9.31
N PRO A 41 -28.43 5.28 9.91
CA PRO A 41 -29.59 4.50 9.45
C PRO A 41 -29.96 4.70 7.97
N TYR A 42 -29.83 5.91 7.43
CA TYR A 42 -30.15 6.15 6.01
C TYR A 42 -29.13 5.48 5.07
N ILE A 43 -27.86 5.37 5.48
CA ILE A 43 -26.81 4.65 4.72
C ILE A 43 -27.10 3.15 4.72
N GLN A 44 -27.54 2.59 5.85
CA GLN A 44 -28.02 1.21 5.89
C GLN A 44 -29.18 1.03 4.91
N GLY A 45 -30.15 1.96 4.89
CA GLY A 45 -31.27 1.96 3.92
C GLY A 45 -30.81 1.99 2.45
N MET A 46 -29.77 2.77 2.13
CA MET A 46 -29.17 2.81 0.79
C MET A 46 -28.57 1.45 0.39
N ASN A 47 -27.80 0.83 1.29
CA ASN A 47 -27.25 -0.51 1.06
C ASN A 47 -28.35 -1.56 0.91
N LEU A 48 -29.36 -1.55 1.78
CA LEU A 48 -30.50 -2.46 1.66
C LEU A 48 -31.21 -2.35 0.32
N ALA A 49 -31.42 -1.14 -0.20
CA ALA A 49 -32.00 -0.95 -1.53
C ALA A 49 -31.12 -1.55 -2.65
N LEU A 50 -29.81 -1.41 -2.54
CA LEU A 50 -28.85 -2.02 -3.48
C LEU A 50 -28.95 -3.55 -3.49
N PHE A 51 -28.96 -4.19 -2.32
CA PHE A 51 -29.10 -5.63 -2.17
C PHE A 51 -30.44 -6.11 -2.72
N GLU A 52 -31.55 -5.40 -2.45
CA GLU A 52 -32.86 -5.71 -3.01
C GLU A 52 -32.87 -5.63 -4.55
N PHE A 53 -32.26 -4.60 -5.12
CA PHE A 53 -32.14 -4.49 -6.59
C PHE A 53 -31.29 -5.62 -7.16
N ALA A 54 -30.21 -6.00 -6.53
CA ALA A 54 -29.36 -7.13 -6.95
C ALA A 54 -30.13 -8.46 -6.88
N ALA A 55 -30.85 -8.75 -5.79
CA ALA A 55 -31.68 -9.94 -5.66
C ALA A 55 -32.77 -10.00 -6.72
N LEU A 56 -33.47 -8.88 -6.98
CA LEU A 56 -34.52 -8.81 -8.02
C LEU A 56 -33.91 -8.96 -9.43
N PHE A 57 -32.74 -8.40 -9.68
CA PHE A 57 -32.01 -8.61 -10.93
C PHE A 57 -31.67 -10.08 -11.13
N LEU A 58 -31.07 -10.72 -10.13
CA LEU A 58 -30.76 -12.16 -10.15
C LEU A 58 -32.02 -13.02 -10.29
N PHE A 59 -33.13 -12.63 -9.65
CA PHE A 59 -34.40 -13.30 -9.82
C PHE A 59 -34.95 -13.18 -11.23
N ALA A 60 -34.82 -12.02 -11.86
CA ALA A 60 -35.20 -11.83 -13.24
C ALA A 60 -34.34 -12.69 -14.18
N LEU A 61 -33.02 -12.77 -13.96
CA LEU A 61 -32.10 -13.58 -14.76
C LEU A 61 -32.33 -15.09 -14.60
N THR A 62 -32.42 -15.57 -13.34
CA THR A 62 -32.50 -17.00 -13.03
C THR A 62 -33.93 -17.55 -13.17
N GLY A 63 -34.91 -16.69 -13.01
CA GLY A 63 -36.34 -17.01 -13.00
C GLY A 63 -36.79 -17.86 -11.80
N ARG A 64 -35.96 -18.05 -10.76
CA ARG A 64 -36.27 -18.80 -9.55
C ARG A 64 -35.73 -18.09 -8.31
N ILE A 65 -36.54 -17.96 -7.27
CA ILE A 65 -36.18 -17.31 -6.02
C ILE A 65 -34.99 -18.00 -5.36
N SER A 66 -35.03 -19.34 -5.24
CA SER A 66 -33.94 -20.11 -4.61
C SER A 66 -32.58 -19.95 -5.31
N ARG A 67 -32.57 -19.74 -6.64
CA ARG A 67 -31.31 -19.50 -7.35
C ARG A 67 -30.82 -18.08 -7.19
N ALA A 68 -31.73 -17.10 -7.23
CA ALA A 68 -31.38 -15.71 -7.06
C ALA A 68 -30.77 -15.44 -5.68
N LEU A 69 -31.49 -15.83 -4.64
CA LEU A 69 -31.02 -15.67 -3.27
C LEU A 69 -29.77 -16.51 -3.00
N GLY A 70 -29.75 -17.80 -3.43
CA GLY A 70 -28.58 -18.66 -3.23
C GLY A 70 -27.30 -18.12 -3.89
N ILE A 71 -27.40 -17.46 -5.07
CA ILE A 71 -26.24 -16.80 -5.69
C ILE A 71 -25.80 -15.59 -4.86
N GLU A 72 -26.74 -14.74 -4.45
CA GLU A 72 -26.44 -13.56 -3.63
C GLU A 72 -25.83 -13.95 -2.29
N THR A 73 -26.45 -14.90 -1.59
CA THR A 73 -25.98 -15.40 -0.28
C THR A 73 -24.60 -16.05 -0.39
N ALA A 74 -24.36 -16.88 -1.44
CA ALA A 74 -23.05 -17.48 -1.66
C ALA A 74 -21.98 -16.42 -1.97
N PHE A 75 -22.31 -15.40 -2.78
CA PHE A 75 -21.43 -14.28 -3.04
C PHE A 75 -21.08 -13.54 -1.74
N CYS A 76 -22.08 -13.16 -0.94
CA CYS A 76 -21.85 -12.45 0.33
C CYS A 76 -21.02 -13.27 1.32
N ALA A 77 -21.26 -14.58 1.40
CA ALA A 77 -20.49 -15.47 2.28
C ALA A 77 -19.02 -15.55 1.86
N ILE A 78 -18.74 -15.76 0.58
CA ILE A 78 -17.37 -15.91 0.06
C ILE A 78 -16.64 -14.56 0.09
N TYR A 79 -17.26 -13.50 -0.44
CA TYR A 79 -16.67 -12.18 -0.46
C TYR A 79 -16.42 -11.64 0.94
N GLY A 80 -17.41 -11.79 1.86
CA GLY A 80 -17.28 -11.34 3.24
C GLY A 80 -16.16 -12.07 3.98
N LEU A 81 -16.02 -13.39 3.78
CA LEU A 81 -14.94 -14.17 4.37
C LEU A 81 -13.57 -13.76 3.83
N ALA A 82 -13.46 -13.58 2.50
CA ALA A 82 -12.24 -13.09 1.88
C ALA A 82 -11.87 -11.69 2.39
N ASN A 83 -12.86 -10.78 2.45
CA ASN A 83 -12.66 -9.43 2.96
C ASN A 83 -12.25 -9.41 4.44
N TYR A 84 -12.82 -10.31 5.27
CA TYR A 84 -12.40 -10.47 6.66
C TYR A 84 -10.91 -10.81 6.76
N PHE A 85 -10.43 -11.79 6.00
CA PHE A 85 -9.01 -12.16 6.03
C PHE A 85 -8.09 -11.07 5.45
N VAL A 86 -8.48 -10.44 4.35
CA VAL A 86 -7.70 -9.35 3.76
C VAL A 86 -7.59 -8.18 4.74
N LEU A 87 -8.66 -7.85 5.44
CA LEU A 87 -8.65 -6.82 6.47
C LEU A 87 -7.75 -7.18 7.65
N GLU A 88 -7.80 -8.44 8.14
CA GLU A 88 -6.93 -8.91 9.23
C GLU A 88 -5.44 -8.88 8.85
N PHE A 89 -5.10 -9.21 7.61
CA PHE A 89 -3.69 -9.30 7.16
C PHE A 89 -3.11 -7.96 6.75
N ARG A 90 -3.88 -7.16 6.02
CA ARG A 90 -3.41 -5.90 5.41
C ARG A 90 -3.84 -4.65 6.18
N GLY A 91 -4.82 -4.76 7.09
CA GLY A 91 -5.43 -3.59 7.75
C GLY A 91 -6.34 -2.76 6.83
N ALA A 92 -6.58 -3.23 5.59
CA ALA A 92 -7.47 -2.59 4.62
C ALA A 92 -8.39 -3.62 3.95
N PRO A 93 -9.65 -3.26 3.59
CA PRO A 93 -10.59 -4.16 2.95
C PRO A 93 -10.20 -4.50 1.51
N ILE A 94 -10.90 -5.48 0.91
CA ILE A 94 -10.80 -5.74 -0.54
C ILE A 94 -11.26 -4.51 -1.31
N GLN A 95 -10.41 -4.05 -2.21
CA GLN A 95 -10.63 -2.91 -3.08
C GLN A 95 -10.78 -3.36 -4.54
N PRO A 96 -11.39 -2.55 -5.43
CA PRO A 96 -11.66 -2.96 -6.82
C PRO A 96 -10.42 -3.45 -7.61
N TRP A 97 -9.28 -2.84 -7.40
CA TRP A 97 -8.00 -3.21 -8.06
C TRP A 97 -7.39 -4.51 -7.52
N ASP A 98 -7.76 -4.99 -6.33
CA ASP A 98 -7.33 -6.29 -5.82
C ASP A 98 -7.78 -7.45 -6.73
N ILE A 99 -8.83 -7.24 -7.53
CA ILE A 99 -9.27 -8.21 -8.55
C ILE A 99 -8.18 -8.45 -9.59
N LEU A 100 -7.37 -7.43 -9.90
CA LEU A 100 -6.26 -7.53 -10.85
C LEU A 100 -5.07 -8.29 -10.25
N SER A 101 -4.98 -8.36 -8.93
CA SER A 101 -3.88 -8.92 -8.16
C SER A 101 -4.20 -10.29 -7.51
N ILE A 102 -5.31 -10.94 -7.89
CA ILE A 102 -5.74 -12.23 -7.29
C ILE A 102 -4.66 -13.31 -7.40
N SER A 103 -3.91 -13.36 -8.49
CA SER A 103 -2.82 -14.35 -8.68
C SER A 103 -1.70 -14.14 -7.66
N THR A 104 -1.32 -12.89 -7.40
CA THR A 104 -0.31 -12.53 -6.39
C THR A 104 -0.81 -12.83 -4.99
N ALA A 105 -2.05 -12.48 -4.67
CA ALA A 105 -2.66 -12.81 -3.37
C ALA A 105 -2.66 -14.33 -3.13
N ALA A 106 -2.95 -15.13 -4.16
CA ALA A 106 -2.91 -16.59 -4.07
C ALA A 106 -1.50 -17.14 -3.84
N SER A 107 -0.46 -16.52 -4.40
CA SER A 107 0.93 -16.98 -4.26
C SER A 107 1.51 -16.77 -2.86
N VAL A 108 0.98 -15.81 -2.10
CA VAL A 108 1.42 -15.50 -0.72
C VAL A 108 0.43 -16.03 0.35
N ALA A 109 -0.68 -16.63 -0.06
CA ALA A 109 -1.73 -17.10 0.84
C ALA A 109 -1.24 -18.08 1.92
N ASP A 110 -0.28 -18.95 1.59
CA ASP A 110 0.29 -19.93 2.51
C ASP A 110 1.11 -19.33 3.66
N ASN A 111 1.43 -18.02 3.59
CA ASN A 111 2.23 -17.35 4.62
C ASN A 111 1.40 -16.80 5.78
N TYR A 112 0.08 -16.85 5.67
CA TYR A 112 -0.83 -16.26 6.64
C TYR A 112 -1.50 -17.33 7.52
N GLU A 113 -1.64 -17.02 8.80
CA GLU A 113 -2.44 -17.85 9.72
C GLU A 113 -3.93 -17.49 9.61
N TYR A 114 -4.72 -18.40 9.08
CA TYR A 114 -6.17 -18.21 8.91
C TYR A 114 -6.91 -18.52 10.21
N LYS A 115 -7.01 -17.53 11.11
CA LYS A 115 -7.77 -17.66 12.38
C LYS A 115 -9.11 -16.94 12.24
N LEU A 116 -10.21 -17.66 12.45
CA LEU A 116 -11.53 -17.07 12.53
C LEU A 116 -11.85 -16.70 13.99
N ASN A 117 -12.23 -15.45 14.20
CA ASN A 117 -12.78 -15.04 15.48
C ASN A 117 -14.20 -15.61 15.68
N ARG A 118 -14.69 -15.54 16.92
CA ARG A 118 -16.02 -16.09 17.26
C ARG A 118 -17.15 -15.51 16.41
N THR A 119 -17.11 -14.23 16.11
CA THR A 119 -18.13 -13.54 15.32
C THR A 119 -18.13 -14.04 13.88
N ALA A 120 -16.97 -14.15 13.24
CA ALA A 120 -16.83 -14.64 11.87
C ALA A 120 -17.32 -16.09 11.73
N VAL A 121 -17.06 -16.95 12.72
CA VAL A 121 -17.60 -18.32 12.75
C VAL A 121 -19.13 -18.31 12.81
N ILE A 122 -19.72 -17.49 13.70
CA ILE A 122 -21.19 -17.38 13.82
C ILE A 122 -21.79 -16.90 12.49
N VAL A 123 -21.23 -15.87 11.88
CA VAL A 123 -21.70 -15.33 10.60
C VAL A 123 -21.62 -16.38 9.50
N LEU A 124 -20.52 -17.11 9.40
CA LEU A 124 -20.37 -18.20 8.43
C LEU A 124 -21.43 -19.28 8.61
N VAL A 125 -21.69 -19.71 9.86
CA VAL A 125 -22.75 -20.67 10.17
C VAL A 125 -24.13 -20.11 9.77
N CYS A 126 -24.41 -18.83 10.03
CA CYS A 126 -25.67 -18.20 9.61
C CYS A 126 -25.83 -18.19 8.08
N PHE A 127 -24.77 -17.91 7.31
CA PHE A 127 -24.80 -17.99 5.85
C PHE A 127 -25.09 -19.42 5.35
N VAL A 128 -24.46 -20.43 5.94
CA VAL A 128 -24.71 -21.83 5.59
C VAL A 128 -26.19 -22.20 5.87
N LEU A 129 -26.71 -21.81 7.02
CA LEU A 129 -28.13 -22.06 7.37
C LEU A 129 -29.07 -21.32 6.40
N LEU A 130 -28.75 -20.09 6.02
CA LEU A 130 -29.54 -19.32 5.06
C LEU A 130 -29.55 -19.99 3.68
N LEU A 131 -28.40 -20.42 3.16
CA LEU A 131 -28.28 -21.19 1.92
C LEU A 131 -29.13 -22.47 1.94
N VAL A 132 -29.11 -23.21 3.05
CA VAL A 132 -29.93 -24.42 3.21
C VAL A 132 -31.43 -24.09 3.18
N LEU A 133 -31.85 -23.02 3.85
CA LEU A 133 -33.24 -22.57 3.83
C LEU A 133 -33.69 -22.13 2.41
N GLU A 134 -32.88 -21.38 1.73
CA GLU A 134 -33.14 -20.87 0.36
C GLU A 134 -33.24 -22.00 -0.66
N PHE A 135 -32.47 -23.07 -0.51
CA PHE A 135 -32.54 -24.25 -1.38
C PHE A 135 -33.95 -24.83 -1.47
N PHE A 136 -34.75 -24.75 -0.42
CA PHE A 136 -36.12 -25.25 -0.37
C PHE A 136 -37.17 -24.29 -0.96
N LEU A 137 -36.80 -23.06 -1.39
CA LEU A 137 -37.70 -22.06 -1.96
C LEU A 137 -38.00 -22.37 -3.44
N LYS A 138 -39.08 -23.13 -3.72
CA LYS A 138 -39.38 -23.66 -5.07
C LYS A 138 -40.25 -22.73 -5.95
N LYS A 139 -40.26 -21.41 -5.73
CA LYS A 139 -41.06 -20.45 -6.51
C LYS A 139 -40.24 -19.75 -7.59
N GLY A 140 -40.93 -19.32 -8.68
CA GLY A 140 -40.31 -18.61 -9.77
C GLY A 140 -41.32 -18.21 -10.86
N PHE A 141 -40.82 -17.63 -11.93
CA PHE A 141 -41.61 -17.26 -13.10
C PHE A 141 -42.10 -18.51 -13.84
N PRO A 142 -43.34 -18.48 -14.44
CA PRO A 142 -43.85 -19.55 -15.28
C PRO A 142 -42.97 -19.76 -16.52
N LYS A 143 -42.51 -21.00 -16.76
CA LYS A 143 -41.49 -21.31 -17.78
C LYS A 143 -41.93 -21.06 -19.23
N LYS A 144 -43.21 -21.23 -19.57
CA LYS A 144 -43.75 -21.17 -20.95
C LYS A 144 -44.64 -19.94 -21.21
N ASN A 145 -44.64 -18.91 -20.38
CA ASN A 145 -45.48 -17.74 -20.53
C ASN A 145 -44.72 -16.58 -21.17
N LYS A 146 -45.15 -16.10 -22.36
CA LYS A 146 -44.56 -14.97 -23.09
C LYS A 146 -44.59 -13.67 -22.24
N LYS A 147 -45.70 -13.42 -21.53
CA LYS A 147 -45.83 -12.26 -20.63
C LYS A 147 -44.83 -12.34 -19.47
N ALA A 148 -44.63 -13.54 -18.88
CA ALA A 148 -43.65 -13.74 -17.84
C ALA A 148 -42.20 -13.54 -18.34
N ARG A 149 -41.91 -13.89 -19.60
CA ARG A 149 -40.59 -13.61 -20.19
C ARG A 149 -40.36 -12.11 -20.38
N ILE A 150 -41.35 -11.39 -20.90
CA ILE A 150 -41.29 -9.94 -21.04
C ILE A 150 -41.12 -9.28 -19.67
N ALA A 151 -41.93 -9.66 -18.68
CA ALA A 151 -41.82 -9.13 -17.31
C ALA A 151 -40.41 -9.34 -16.70
N ARG A 152 -39.79 -10.51 -16.95
CA ARG A 152 -38.42 -10.78 -16.53
C ARG A 152 -37.41 -9.85 -17.18
N VAL A 153 -37.51 -9.64 -18.49
CA VAL A 153 -36.61 -8.74 -19.21
C VAL A 153 -36.78 -7.30 -18.72
N CYS A 154 -38.03 -6.83 -18.56
CA CYS A 154 -38.29 -5.51 -18.02
C CYS A 154 -37.73 -5.35 -16.61
N LEU A 155 -37.96 -6.35 -15.74
CA LEU A 155 -37.43 -6.32 -14.37
C LEU A 155 -35.89 -6.31 -14.34
N ALA A 156 -35.23 -7.16 -15.17
CA ALA A 156 -33.78 -7.16 -15.27
C ALA A 156 -33.22 -5.82 -15.75
N LEU A 157 -33.80 -5.24 -16.79
CA LEU A 157 -33.40 -3.93 -17.30
C LEU A 157 -33.61 -2.83 -16.27
N SER A 158 -34.79 -2.80 -15.60
CA SER A 158 -35.08 -1.80 -14.57
C SER A 158 -34.10 -1.89 -13.39
N CYS A 159 -33.87 -3.09 -12.84
CA CYS A 159 -32.95 -3.27 -11.73
C CYS A 159 -31.49 -3.00 -12.15
N GLY A 160 -31.08 -3.42 -13.36
CA GLY A 160 -29.75 -3.12 -13.90
C GLY A 160 -29.52 -1.62 -14.06
N LEU A 161 -30.51 -0.88 -14.58
CA LEU A 161 -30.44 0.59 -14.68
C LEU A 161 -30.39 1.26 -13.30
N LEU A 162 -31.14 0.75 -12.31
CA LEU A 162 -31.09 1.27 -10.93
C LEU A 162 -29.73 1.03 -10.28
N CYS A 163 -29.14 -0.16 -10.42
CA CYS A 163 -27.79 -0.44 -9.94
C CYS A 163 -26.74 0.45 -10.63
N PHE A 164 -26.84 0.61 -11.95
CA PHE A 164 -25.95 1.48 -12.71
C PHE A 164 -26.08 2.94 -12.29
N GLY A 165 -27.33 3.44 -12.16
CA GLY A 165 -27.60 4.79 -11.69
C GLY A 165 -27.10 5.03 -10.26
N TYR A 166 -27.24 4.03 -9.38
CA TYR A 166 -26.69 4.05 -8.03
C TYR A 166 -25.15 4.17 -8.05
N THR A 167 -24.48 3.36 -8.87
CA THR A 167 -23.01 3.43 -9.01
C THR A 167 -22.58 4.79 -9.55
N LYS A 168 -23.25 5.31 -10.60
CA LYS A 168 -22.95 6.65 -11.15
C LYS A 168 -23.19 7.79 -10.15
N MET A 169 -24.19 7.66 -9.29
CA MET A 169 -24.44 8.60 -8.20
C MET A 169 -23.28 8.60 -7.19
N LEU A 170 -22.73 7.43 -6.88
CA LEU A 170 -21.58 7.28 -5.99
C LEU A 170 -20.25 7.81 -6.58
N HIS A 171 -20.18 8.01 -7.90
CA HIS A 171 -19.01 8.58 -8.58
C HIS A 171 -19.09 10.11 -8.72
N SER A 172 -20.07 10.77 -8.09
CA SER A 172 -20.18 12.22 -8.06
C SER A 172 -19.79 12.74 -6.69
N GLU A 173 -18.65 13.41 -6.59
CA GLU A 173 -18.11 13.98 -5.35
C GLU A 173 -19.14 14.91 -4.65
N ASP A 174 -19.77 15.83 -5.42
CA ASP A 174 -20.82 16.72 -4.91
C ASP A 174 -22.01 15.96 -4.29
N ILE A 175 -22.44 14.85 -4.93
CA ILE A 175 -23.54 14.05 -4.38
C ILE A 175 -23.08 13.28 -3.14
N VAL A 176 -21.91 12.68 -3.18
CA VAL A 176 -21.36 11.84 -2.11
C VAL A 176 -21.12 12.68 -0.85
N GLU A 177 -20.44 13.82 -0.98
CA GLU A 177 -20.04 14.62 0.18
C GLU A 177 -21.13 15.59 0.63
N GLN A 178 -21.72 16.37 -0.30
CA GLN A 178 -22.64 17.46 0.08
C GLN A 178 -24.07 17.01 0.26
N LYS A 179 -24.57 16.02 -0.53
CA LYS A 179 -25.98 15.60 -0.47
C LYS A 179 -26.20 14.35 0.36
N LEU A 180 -25.33 13.35 0.20
CA LEU A 180 -25.44 12.08 0.90
C LEU A 180 -24.61 12.03 2.17
N HIS A 181 -23.68 12.95 2.36
CA HIS A 181 -22.76 12.99 3.50
C HIS A 181 -22.15 11.61 3.78
N LEU A 182 -21.72 10.92 2.70
CA LEU A 182 -20.96 9.69 2.79
C LEU A 182 -19.52 10.02 3.16
N TYR A 183 -18.89 9.13 3.85
CA TYR A 183 -17.49 9.30 4.18
C TYR A 183 -16.62 8.98 2.94
N ASN A 184 -15.77 9.91 2.51
CA ASN A 184 -14.99 9.81 1.27
C ASN A 184 -13.51 10.21 1.45
N LYS A 185 -12.92 9.87 2.61
CA LYS A 185 -11.47 10.04 2.78
C LYS A 185 -10.75 8.79 2.28
N LEU A 186 -10.24 8.83 1.05
CA LEU A 186 -9.68 7.68 0.31
C LEU A 186 -8.51 7.00 1.03
N PHE A 187 -7.73 7.72 1.84
CA PHE A 187 -6.62 7.17 2.62
C PHE A 187 -7.05 6.37 3.87
N THR A 188 -8.35 6.24 4.13
CA THR A 188 -8.88 5.40 5.20
C THR A 188 -9.92 4.41 4.69
N PRO A 189 -9.53 3.42 3.85
CA PRO A 189 -10.47 2.50 3.18
C PRO A 189 -11.29 1.68 4.18
N THR A 190 -10.72 1.32 5.32
CA THR A 190 -11.43 0.65 6.40
C THR A 190 -12.56 1.52 6.96
N THR A 191 -12.31 2.81 7.15
CA THR A 191 -13.33 3.77 7.61
C THR A 191 -14.39 4.00 6.53
N ILE A 192 -14.01 4.08 5.25
CA ILE A 192 -14.96 4.16 4.12
C ILE A 192 -15.91 2.96 4.16
N GLN A 193 -15.38 1.74 4.28
CA GLN A 193 -16.18 0.53 4.36
C GLN A 193 -17.09 0.54 5.58
N PHE A 194 -16.58 0.83 6.76
CA PHE A 194 -17.34 0.74 8.01
C PHE A 194 -18.47 1.79 8.10
N LYS A 195 -18.26 2.98 7.55
CA LYS A 195 -19.27 4.06 7.56
C LYS A 195 -20.26 3.96 6.41
N ASN A 196 -19.85 3.48 5.23
CA ASN A 196 -20.69 3.47 4.03
C ASN A 196 -21.23 2.07 3.67
N GLY A 197 -20.67 1.01 4.22
CA GLY A 197 -21.00 -0.39 3.90
C GLY A 197 -20.06 -0.97 2.85
N THR A 198 -19.78 -2.26 2.98
CA THR A 198 -18.79 -3.01 2.21
C THR A 198 -19.00 -2.88 0.68
N VAL A 199 -20.23 -3.10 0.20
CA VAL A 199 -20.52 -3.05 -1.24
C VAL A 199 -20.58 -1.61 -1.75
N THR A 200 -21.14 -0.68 -0.98
CA THR A 200 -21.19 0.74 -1.35
C THR A 200 -19.78 1.32 -1.42
N ALA A 201 -18.90 1.04 -0.46
CA ALA A 201 -17.51 1.45 -0.48
C ALA A 201 -16.78 0.93 -1.73
N PHE A 202 -16.92 -0.36 -2.01
CA PHE A 202 -16.35 -0.98 -3.22
C PHE A 202 -16.84 -0.30 -4.51
N LEU A 203 -18.13 0.02 -4.61
CA LEU A 203 -18.68 0.72 -5.77
C LEU A 203 -18.21 2.18 -5.87
N MET A 204 -18.00 2.88 -4.75
CA MET A 204 -17.40 4.22 -4.73
C MET A 204 -15.97 4.20 -5.29
N GLU A 205 -15.20 3.19 -4.94
CA GLU A 205 -13.79 3.05 -5.33
C GLU A 205 -13.60 2.54 -6.77
N LEU A 206 -14.63 1.96 -7.41
CA LEU A 206 -14.56 1.48 -8.81
C LEU A 206 -14.10 2.55 -9.81
N GLN A 207 -14.37 3.82 -9.55
CA GLN A 207 -13.96 4.91 -10.42
C GLN A 207 -12.42 5.09 -10.48
N TYR A 208 -11.69 4.57 -9.50
CA TYR A 208 -10.25 4.73 -9.36
C TYR A 208 -9.44 3.57 -9.96
N ILE A 209 -10.07 2.63 -10.68
CA ILE A 209 -9.35 1.56 -11.38
C ILE A 209 -8.50 2.09 -12.54
N SER A 210 -8.91 3.18 -13.17
CA SER A 210 -8.19 3.82 -14.28
C SER A 210 -7.63 5.16 -13.86
N VAL A 211 -6.41 5.47 -14.32
CA VAL A 211 -5.80 6.79 -14.12
C VAL A 211 -6.28 7.72 -15.22
N ASP A 212 -6.93 8.80 -14.83
CA ASP A 212 -7.40 9.81 -15.77
C ASP A 212 -6.26 10.70 -16.25
N LYS A 213 -6.29 11.10 -17.53
CA LYS A 213 -5.36 12.09 -18.06
C LYS A 213 -5.54 13.43 -17.36
N PRO A 214 -4.44 14.14 -17.03
CA PRO A 214 -4.54 15.51 -16.54
C PRO A 214 -5.34 16.39 -17.50
N SER A 215 -6.11 17.34 -16.97
CA SER A 215 -6.93 18.23 -17.79
C SER A 215 -6.06 19.05 -18.74
N GLY A 216 -6.33 19.00 -20.04
CA GLY A 216 -5.53 19.69 -21.05
C GLY A 216 -4.20 19.00 -21.41
N TYR A 217 -3.99 17.78 -20.93
CA TYR A 217 -2.78 16.99 -21.23
C TYR A 217 -2.57 16.78 -22.73
N SER A 218 -1.33 16.99 -23.19
CA SER A 218 -0.82 16.47 -24.46
C SER A 218 0.59 15.94 -24.29
N ALA A 219 0.94 14.85 -24.97
CA ALA A 219 2.27 14.26 -24.92
C ALA A 219 3.36 15.22 -25.47
N GLU A 220 2.99 16.08 -26.42
CA GLU A 220 3.89 17.08 -27.00
C GLU A 220 4.25 18.14 -25.96
N ASN A 221 3.26 18.70 -25.27
CA ASN A 221 3.50 19.66 -24.18
C ASN A 221 4.31 19.04 -23.03
N ALA A 222 4.04 17.78 -22.70
CA ALA A 222 4.80 17.07 -21.66
C ALA A 222 6.28 16.87 -22.05
N LYS A 223 6.56 16.58 -23.34
CA LYS A 223 7.93 16.49 -23.86
C LYS A 223 8.64 17.84 -23.83
N GLU A 224 7.97 18.92 -24.26
CA GLU A 224 8.53 20.27 -24.22
C GLU A 224 8.81 20.69 -22.77
N LEU A 225 7.89 20.41 -21.86
CA LEU A 225 8.06 20.67 -20.42
C LEU A 225 9.28 19.90 -19.89
N LEU A 226 9.36 18.58 -20.15
CA LEU A 226 10.51 17.77 -19.72
C LEU A 226 11.82 18.30 -20.28
N ALA A 227 11.85 18.65 -21.57
CA ALA A 227 13.05 19.20 -22.24
C ALA A 227 13.49 20.55 -21.65
N SER A 228 12.58 21.34 -21.05
CA SER A 228 12.92 22.60 -20.39
C SER A 228 13.78 22.41 -19.13
N TYR A 229 13.75 21.22 -18.53
CA TYR A 229 14.57 20.82 -17.38
C TYR A 229 15.83 20.03 -17.78
N ASP A 230 16.01 19.79 -19.08
CA ASP A 230 17.25 19.24 -19.59
C ASP A 230 18.31 20.36 -19.58
N THR A 231 19.10 20.37 -18.51
CA THR A 231 20.18 21.37 -18.38
C THR A 231 21.29 21.19 -19.41
N GLY A 232 21.09 20.24 -20.37
CA GLY A 232 22.14 19.68 -21.19
C GLY A 232 23.21 19.08 -20.28
N SER A 233 23.92 18.06 -20.66
CA SER A 233 25.14 17.75 -19.91
C SER A 233 25.97 19.07 -19.86
N GLN A 234 25.73 19.89 -18.84
CA GLN A 234 26.70 20.92 -18.48
C GLN A 234 27.94 20.09 -18.22
N GLU A 235 28.86 20.13 -19.18
CA GLU A 235 30.23 19.85 -18.91
C GLU A 235 30.49 20.53 -17.58
N ALA A 236 30.63 19.73 -16.52
CA ALA A 236 30.87 20.21 -15.18
C ALA A 236 31.95 21.27 -15.34
N ASP A 237 31.64 22.52 -14.97
CA ASP A 237 32.49 23.69 -15.19
C ASP A 237 33.91 23.35 -14.74
N GLY A 238 34.76 22.96 -15.67
CA GLY A 238 36.19 22.66 -15.69
C GLY A 238 36.95 22.23 -14.43
N THR A 239 36.28 21.71 -13.39
CA THR A 239 36.90 21.27 -12.13
C THR A 239 36.60 19.83 -11.73
N SER A 240 35.66 19.12 -12.37
CA SER A 240 35.64 17.67 -12.24
C SER A 240 36.76 17.10 -13.09
N SER A 241 37.80 16.61 -12.42
CA SER A 241 38.84 15.80 -13.06
C SER A 241 38.18 14.68 -13.84
N ASP A 242 38.47 14.55 -15.15
CA ASP A 242 38.04 13.41 -16.02
C ASP A 242 38.38 12.01 -15.46
N ASN A 243 38.86 11.92 -14.22
CA ASN A 243 39.32 10.76 -13.49
C ASN A 243 38.64 10.57 -12.12
N ALA A 244 37.58 11.30 -11.76
CA ALA A 244 36.88 11.02 -10.52
C ALA A 244 36.12 9.69 -10.66
N GLN A 245 36.50 8.68 -9.84
CA GLN A 245 35.84 7.39 -9.82
C GLN A 245 34.40 7.58 -9.36
N LYS A 246 33.43 7.06 -10.14
CA LYS A 246 32.01 7.06 -9.75
C LYS A 246 31.81 6.20 -8.51
N PRO A 247 31.10 6.67 -7.47
CA PRO A 247 30.91 5.87 -6.26
C PRO A 247 29.98 4.69 -6.53
N ASN A 248 30.19 3.58 -5.81
CA ASN A 248 29.16 2.55 -5.68
C ASN A 248 27.97 3.13 -4.90
N ILE A 249 26.76 2.77 -5.29
CA ILE A 249 25.52 3.22 -4.64
C ILE A 249 24.75 1.99 -4.17
N ILE A 250 24.69 1.81 -2.85
CA ILE A 250 23.99 0.71 -2.21
C ILE A 250 22.76 1.27 -1.52
N VAL A 251 21.59 0.86 -1.98
CA VAL A 251 20.31 1.32 -1.48
C VAL A 251 19.65 0.19 -0.69
N ILE A 252 19.30 0.46 0.54
CA ILE A 252 18.65 -0.49 1.44
C ILE A 252 17.30 0.08 1.85
N MET A 253 16.25 -0.50 1.32
CA MET A 253 14.90 -0.30 1.80
C MET A 253 14.59 -1.38 2.82
N ASN A 254 14.58 -1.01 4.10
CA ASN A 254 14.43 -1.96 5.19
C ASN A 254 12.96 -2.16 5.56
N GLU A 255 12.50 -3.40 5.49
CA GLU A 255 11.12 -3.83 5.77
C GLU A 255 10.65 -3.32 7.12
N ALA A 256 9.55 -2.57 7.12
CA ALA A 256 8.86 -2.00 8.27
C ALA A 256 9.78 -1.23 9.25
N PHE A 257 10.96 -0.77 8.81
CA PHE A 257 11.87 -0.03 9.68
C PHE A 257 11.32 1.37 9.95
N SER A 258 11.00 1.65 11.21
CA SER A 258 10.50 2.97 11.60
C SER A 258 10.82 3.27 13.06
N ASP A 259 10.79 4.55 13.36
CA ASP A 259 10.88 5.06 14.73
C ASP A 259 9.49 5.45 15.25
N PRO A 260 8.86 4.63 16.13
CA PRO A 260 7.56 4.95 16.70
C PRO A 260 7.55 6.17 17.62
N SER A 261 8.71 6.71 18.01
CA SER A 261 8.79 7.94 18.83
C SER A 261 8.21 9.18 18.13
N VAL A 262 8.13 9.16 16.79
CA VAL A 262 7.44 10.20 16.02
C VAL A 262 5.94 10.30 16.34
N LEU A 263 5.34 9.26 16.94
CA LEU A 263 3.92 9.20 17.30
C LEU A 263 3.65 9.72 18.72
N GLY A 264 4.68 9.86 19.53
CA GLY A 264 4.61 10.34 20.91
C GLY A 264 5.65 9.67 21.80
N ASP A 265 5.85 10.24 22.99
CA ASP A 265 6.86 9.81 23.92
C ASP A 265 6.56 8.44 24.55
N PHE A 266 7.57 7.61 24.68
CA PHE A 266 7.54 6.37 25.44
C PHE A 266 8.95 5.99 25.91
N THR A 267 9.02 5.17 26.96
CA THR A 267 10.29 4.76 27.56
C THR A 267 10.54 3.28 27.32
N THR A 268 11.77 2.96 26.92
CA THR A 268 12.25 1.59 26.73
C THR A 268 13.40 1.31 27.70
N ASN A 269 13.73 0.03 27.97
CA ASN A 269 14.86 -0.36 28.80
C ASN A 269 16.22 0.06 28.22
N GLU A 270 16.34 0.17 26.90
CA GLU A 270 17.50 0.65 26.16
C GLU A 270 17.04 1.23 24.81
N ASP A 271 17.90 2.02 24.17
CA ASP A 271 17.63 2.55 22.83
C ASP A 271 17.53 1.41 21.81
N TYR A 272 16.43 1.38 21.07
CA TYR A 272 16.13 0.32 20.10
C TYR A 272 16.70 0.58 18.69
N MET A 273 17.31 1.74 18.43
CA MET A 273 18.01 2.03 17.16
C MET A 273 19.13 3.07 17.36
N PRO A 274 20.09 2.82 18.28
CA PRO A 274 21.08 3.81 18.69
C PRO A 274 22.01 4.25 17.57
N PHE A 275 22.30 3.41 16.59
CA PHE A 275 23.14 3.78 15.46
C PHE A 275 22.39 4.76 14.54
N VAL A 276 21.17 4.43 14.13
CA VAL A 276 20.38 5.33 13.27
C VAL A 276 20.04 6.63 14.00
N HIS A 277 19.71 6.60 15.31
CA HIS A 277 19.53 7.82 16.10
C HIS A 277 20.78 8.70 16.09
N SER A 278 21.97 8.12 16.22
CA SER A 278 23.22 8.88 16.15
C SER A 278 23.45 9.57 14.80
N LEU A 279 22.98 8.99 13.69
CA LEU A 279 23.05 9.60 12.38
C LEU A 279 21.97 10.70 12.19
N LEU A 280 20.79 10.51 12.76
CA LEU A 280 19.71 11.50 12.75
C LEU A 280 20.09 12.76 13.56
N ASP A 281 20.84 12.60 14.65
CA ASP A 281 21.37 13.72 15.44
C ASP A 281 22.46 14.54 14.71
N GLY A 282 22.92 14.06 13.57
CA GLY A 282 23.93 14.68 12.71
C GLY A 282 25.29 13.99 12.79
N ALA A 283 25.79 13.57 11.64
CA ALA A 283 27.11 12.94 11.50
C ALA A 283 27.81 13.48 10.25
N ASP A 284 29.13 13.43 10.25
CA ASP A 284 29.94 13.80 9.08
C ASP A 284 29.62 12.89 7.89
N ASN A 285 29.71 13.43 6.68
CA ASN A 285 29.43 12.70 5.44
C ASN A 285 28.07 12.01 5.42
N THR A 286 27.06 12.60 6.10
CA THR A 286 25.74 12.04 6.26
C THR A 286 24.64 13.06 5.97
N ILE A 287 23.67 12.66 5.16
CA ILE A 287 22.41 13.38 5.00
C ILE A 287 21.35 12.52 5.69
N SER A 288 20.62 13.05 6.65
CA SER A 288 19.66 12.27 7.44
C SER A 288 18.37 13.03 7.73
N GLY A 289 17.33 12.30 8.10
CA GLY A 289 16.05 12.88 8.46
C GLY A 289 14.89 11.88 8.33
N HIS A 290 13.73 12.41 7.95
CA HIS A 290 12.51 11.62 7.83
C HIS A 290 11.97 11.61 6.40
N LEU A 291 11.60 10.41 5.96
CA LEU A 291 10.97 10.18 4.66
C LEU A 291 9.46 10.01 4.86
N ASN A 292 8.66 10.79 4.13
CA ASN A 292 7.22 10.61 4.09
C ASN A 292 6.88 9.63 2.96
N VAL A 293 6.36 8.46 3.34
CA VAL A 293 5.96 7.39 2.43
C VAL A 293 4.45 7.36 2.22
N SER A 294 3.98 6.75 1.16
CA SER A 294 2.55 6.74 0.82
C SER A 294 1.75 5.62 1.47
N VAL A 295 2.42 4.69 2.17
CA VAL A 295 1.81 3.47 2.71
C VAL A 295 2.18 3.22 4.16
N LYS A 296 1.36 2.41 4.86
CA LYS A 296 1.61 1.93 6.23
C LYS A 296 1.13 0.49 6.37
N GLY A 297 1.84 -0.31 7.16
CA GLY A 297 1.45 -1.69 7.49
C GLY A 297 1.53 -2.67 6.32
N GLY A 298 2.20 -2.29 5.21
CA GLY A 298 2.36 -3.11 4.00
C GLY A 298 2.35 -2.27 2.73
N ASN A 299 2.29 -2.94 1.57
CA ASN A 299 2.40 -2.34 0.22
C ASN A 299 3.80 -1.78 -0.07
N THR A 300 4.84 -2.46 0.38
CA THR A 300 6.26 -2.18 0.18
C THR A 300 6.59 -1.71 -1.23
N ALA A 301 6.01 -2.36 -2.26
CA ALA A 301 6.22 -2.04 -3.67
C ALA A 301 5.84 -0.59 -4.06
N ASN A 302 5.00 0.09 -3.28
CA ASN A 302 4.63 1.48 -3.56
C ASN A 302 5.80 2.43 -3.20
N THR A 303 6.49 2.18 -2.09
CA THR A 303 7.68 2.94 -1.71
C THR A 303 8.86 2.65 -2.64
N GLU A 304 9.02 1.37 -3.07
CA GLU A 304 9.98 1.02 -4.14
C GLU A 304 9.70 1.82 -5.42
N PHE A 305 8.45 1.86 -5.84
CA PHE A 305 8.02 2.57 -7.03
C PHE A 305 8.31 4.08 -6.93
N GLU A 306 7.95 4.71 -5.81
CA GLU A 306 8.21 6.14 -5.59
C GLU A 306 9.72 6.44 -5.63
N TYR A 307 10.54 5.65 -4.94
CA TYR A 307 11.99 5.82 -4.95
C TYR A 307 12.60 5.60 -6.34
N LEU A 308 12.31 4.45 -6.97
CA LEU A 308 12.98 4.06 -8.20
C LEU A 308 12.57 4.90 -9.42
N THR A 309 11.34 5.43 -9.45
CA THR A 309 10.81 6.14 -10.61
C THR A 309 10.68 7.66 -10.43
N GLY A 310 10.79 8.16 -9.20
CA GLY A 310 10.47 9.55 -8.89
C GLY A 310 8.98 9.91 -9.07
N ALA A 311 8.12 8.93 -9.34
CA ALA A 311 6.67 9.15 -9.43
C ALA A 311 6.05 9.19 -8.02
N SER A 312 4.92 9.89 -7.86
CA SER A 312 4.21 9.93 -6.58
C SER A 312 2.90 9.15 -6.64
N MET A 313 2.60 8.43 -5.56
CA MET A 313 1.29 7.80 -5.36
C MET A 313 0.15 8.82 -5.25
N ALA A 314 0.44 10.10 -5.02
CA ALA A 314 -0.54 11.19 -4.94
C ALA A 314 -1.41 11.35 -6.21
N PHE A 315 -0.91 10.94 -7.37
CA PHE A 315 -1.61 11.03 -8.66
C PHE A 315 -2.18 9.71 -9.14
N LEU A 316 -2.05 8.67 -8.36
CA LEU A 316 -2.57 7.35 -8.67
C LEU A 316 -3.80 7.04 -7.80
N PRO A 317 -4.72 6.21 -8.28
CA PRO A 317 -5.86 5.80 -7.47
C PRO A 317 -5.42 5.20 -6.13
N TYR A 318 -6.09 5.61 -5.07
CA TYR A 318 -5.77 5.17 -3.73
C TYR A 318 -5.78 3.63 -3.62
N GLY A 319 -4.76 3.09 -2.93
CA GLY A 319 -4.58 1.65 -2.74
C GLY A 319 -4.11 0.90 -3.99
N SER A 320 -3.86 1.59 -5.11
CA SER A 320 -3.25 0.96 -6.27
C SER A 320 -1.82 0.48 -5.96
N ILE A 321 -1.40 -0.54 -6.71
CA ILE A 321 -0.06 -1.11 -6.64
C ILE A 321 0.55 -0.98 -8.04
N PRO A 322 1.35 0.08 -8.28
CA PRO A 322 1.84 0.41 -9.62
C PRO A 322 2.56 -0.75 -10.31
N TYR A 323 3.32 -1.54 -9.58
CA TYR A 323 4.01 -2.73 -10.10
C TYR A 323 3.04 -3.71 -10.76
N GLN A 324 1.88 -3.93 -10.17
CA GLN A 324 0.88 -4.85 -10.68
C GLN A 324 -0.06 -4.24 -11.73
N GLN A 325 -0.24 -2.91 -11.70
CA GLN A 325 -1.26 -2.23 -12.49
C GLN A 325 -0.68 -1.40 -13.63
N TYR A 326 0.42 -0.68 -13.40
CA TYR A 326 0.86 0.40 -14.30
C TYR A 326 2.23 0.16 -14.95
N VAL A 327 3.18 -0.50 -14.29
CA VAL A 327 4.49 -0.81 -14.88
C VAL A 327 4.36 -1.99 -15.87
N LYS A 328 3.84 -1.70 -17.06
CA LYS A 328 3.58 -2.71 -18.11
C LYS A 328 4.58 -2.66 -19.28
N LYS A 329 5.33 -1.56 -19.41
CA LYS A 329 6.37 -1.30 -20.41
C LYS A 329 7.68 -0.91 -19.71
N GLU A 330 8.75 -0.76 -20.47
CA GLU A 330 9.97 -0.11 -19.99
C GLU A 330 9.61 1.26 -19.42
N THR A 331 10.03 1.51 -18.19
CA THR A 331 9.68 2.69 -17.42
C THR A 331 10.97 3.33 -16.92
N PRO A 332 11.21 4.63 -17.19
CA PRO A 332 12.39 5.33 -16.69
C PRO A 332 12.50 5.19 -15.17
N SER A 333 13.70 4.88 -14.70
CA SER A 333 13.99 4.66 -13.29
C SER A 333 15.43 5.00 -12.94
N MET A 334 15.73 5.07 -11.64
CA MET A 334 17.11 5.19 -11.12
C MET A 334 18.02 4.08 -11.69
N ALA A 335 17.53 2.83 -11.80
CA ALA A 335 18.30 1.71 -12.32
C ALA A 335 18.63 1.90 -13.80
N SER A 336 17.64 2.18 -14.66
CA SER A 336 17.87 2.40 -16.09
C SER A 336 18.77 3.60 -16.35
N TYR A 337 18.65 4.65 -15.53
CA TYR A 337 19.50 5.84 -15.66
C TYR A 337 20.95 5.54 -15.27
N LEU A 338 21.20 4.92 -14.13
CA LEU A 338 22.56 4.55 -13.71
C LEU A 338 23.19 3.53 -14.65
N SER A 339 22.42 2.57 -15.18
CA SER A 339 22.91 1.67 -16.25
C SER A 339 23.37 2.45 -17.47
N SER A 340 22.64 3.51 -17.88
CA SER A 340 23.08 4.39 -18.98
C SER A 340 24.37 5.17 -18.69
N LEU A 341 24.69 5.35 -17.41
CA LEU A 341 25.97 5.96 -16.96
C LEU A 341 27.08 4.91 -16.79
N GLY A 342 26.83 3.63 -17.10
CA GLY A 342 27.81 2.55 -17.04
C GLY A 342 27.91 1.83 -15.70
N TYR A 343 26.92 1.96 -14.82
CA TYR A 343 26.78 1.14 -13.62
C TYR A 343 26.30 -0.26 -13.98
N TYR A 344 26.75 -1.26 -13.22
CA TYR A 344 26.11 -2.55 -13.18
C TYR A 344 25.01 -2.52 -12.13
N THR A 345 23.77 -2.88 -12.51
CA THR A 345 22.61 -2.65 -11.68
C THR A 345 21.99 -3.96 -11.18
N ILE A 346 21.94 -4.13 -9.85
CA ILE A 346 21.45 -5.34 -9.20
C ILE A 346 20.26 -5.00 -8.30
N ALA A 347 19.17 -5.78 -8.41
CA ALA A 347 18.08 -5.77 -7.45
C ALA A 347 18.11 -7.06 -6.62
N MET A 348 17.92 -6.96 -5.30
CA MET A 348 17.86 -8.15 -4.44
C MET A 348 16.76 -8.06 -3.38
N HIS A 349 16.11 -9.22 -3.14
CA HIS A 349 15.05 -9.36 -2.16
C HIS A 349 15.01 -10.81 -1.63
N PRO A 350 15.22 -11.06 -0.32
CA PRO A 350 15.30 -12.40 0.25
C PRO A 350 13.93 -13.08 0.38
N TYR A 351 13.08 -12.95 -0.63
CA TYR A 351 11.78 -13.55 -0.68
C TYR A 351 11.36 -13.93 -2.11
N ARG A 352 10.10 -14.37 -2.29
CA ARG A 352 9.60 -14.89 -3.58
C ARG A 352 9.65 -13.84 -4.68
N ALA A 353 10.23 -14.18 -5.80
CA ALA A 353 10.34 -13.34 -6.98
C ALA A 353 8.99 -12.81 -7.52
N ALA A 354 7.92 -13.62 -7.38
CA ALA A 354 6.57 -13.25 -7.78
C ALA A 354 5.87 -12.30 -6.79
N GLY A 355 6.48 -12.02 -5.61
CA GLY A 355 5.95 -11.02 -4.67
C GLY A 355 5.94 -9.65 -5.35
N TRP A 356 4.75 -9.00 -5.41
CA TRP A 356 4.53 -7.74 -6.12
C TRP A 356 4.90 -7.76 -7.61
N ASP A 357 5.00 -8.94 -8.25
CA ASP A 357 5.45 -9.13 -9.63
C ASP A 357 6.88 -8.60 -9.91
N ARG A 358 7.76 -8.55 -8.90
CA ARG A 358 9.13 -8.00 -9.01
C ARG A 358 9.93 -8.63 -10.15
N ASN A 359 9.81 -9.94 -10.34
CA ASN A 359 10.45 -10.64 -11.47
C ASN A 359 10.00 -10.17 -12.85
N LEU A 360 8.84 -9.52 -12.97
CA LEU A 360 8.32 -8.95 -14.21
C LEU A 360 8.57 -7.45 -14.31
N VAL A 361 8.71 -6.77 -13.18
CA VAL A 361 8.81 -5.32 -13.08
C VAL A 361 10.27 -4.85 -13.11
N TYR A 362 11.16 -5.45 -12.33
CA TYR A 362 12.56 -5.03 -12.27
C TYR A 362 13.27 -5.00 -13.63
N PRO A 363 13.07 -5.98 -14.55
CA PRO A 363 13.61 -5.87 -15.91
C PRO A 363 13.08 -4.64 -16.68
N LYS A 364 11.83 -4.23 -16.44
CA LYS A 364 11.24 -3.03 -17.09
C LYS A 364 11.74 -1.73 -16.47
N LEU A 365 12.23 -1.78 -15.23
CA LEU A 365 12.91 -0.67 -14.57
C LEU A 365 14.40 -0.61 -14.93
N GLY A 366 14.93 -1.59 -15.69
CA GLY A 366 16.29 -1.57 -16.25
C GLY A 366 17.35 -2.16 -15.31
N PHE A 367 17.00 -3.04 -14.39
CA PHE A 367 18.00 -3.82 -13.65
C PHE A 367 18.63 -4.90 -14.52
N ASP A 368 19.97 -5.02 -14.47
CA ASP A 368 20.75 -6.02 -15.22
C ASP A 368 20.66 -7.39 -14.57
N GLU A 369 20.63 -7.45 -13.23
CA GLU A 369 20.59 -8.70 -12.47
C GLU A 369 19.59 -8.63 -11.31
N MET A 370 19.05 -9.79 -10.93
CA MET A 370 18.08 -9.89 -9.83
C MET A 370 18.33 -11.12 -8.99
N HIS A 371 18.35 -10.96 -7.66
CA HIS A 371 18.48 -12.02 -6.69
C HIS A 371 17.28 -12.12 -5.77
N PHE A 372 16.69 -13.32 -5.68
CA PHE A 372 15.53 -13.58 -4.83
C PHE A 372 15.84 -14.70 -3.81
N GLN A 373 14.83 -15.27 -3.22
CA GLN A 373 14.90 -16.23 -2.11
C GLN A 373 15.96 -17.34 -2.32
N GLU A 374 16.16 -17.80 -3.54
CA GLU A 374 17.10 -18.87 -3.88
C GLU A 374 18.57 -18.49 -3.63
N PHE A 375 18.87 -17.19 -3.70
CA PHE A 375 20.22 -16.65 -3.45
C PHE A 375 20.60 -16.64 -1.95
N PHE A 376 19.60 -16.72 -1.07
CA PHE A 376 19.73 -16.57 0.38
C PHE A 376 19.58 -17.89 1.16
N THR A 377 19.66 -19.05 0.50
CA THR A 377 19.40 -20.36 1.13
C THR A 377 20.38 -20.73 2.24
N ASP A 378 21.56 -20.12 2.26
CA ASP A 378 22.61 -20.30 3.25
C ASP A 378 22.69 -19.15 4.29
N SER A 379 21.82 -18.16 4.17
CA SER A 379 21.78 -17.01 5.08
C SER A 379 21.08 -17.34 6.41
N PRO A 380 21.54 -16.78 7.55
CA PRO A 380 20.88 -16.94 8.83
C PRO A 380 19.46 -16.35 8.82
N LEU A 381 18.61 -16.93 9.67
CA LEU A 381 17.22 -16.49 9.81
C LEU A 381 16.97 -15.86 11.19
N VAL A 382 16.13 -14.83 11.21
CA VAL A 382 15.45 -14.33 12.40
C VAL A 382 13.97 -14.66 12.27
N ARG A 383 13.44 -15.40 13.21
CA ARG A 383 12.14 -16.10 13.06
C ARG A 383 12.19 -16.98 11.80
N LYS A 384 11.38 -16.70 10.80
CA LYS A 384 11.28 -17.42 9.50
C LYS A 384 11.86 -16.66 8.31
N TYR A 385 12.38 -15.47 8.54
CA TYR A 385 12.88 -14.61 7.48
C TYR A 385 14.40 -14.51 7.51
N VAL A 386 15.01 -14.29 6.38
CA VAL A 386 16.45 -13.99 6.27
C VAL A 386 16.75 -12.77 7.14
N SER A 387 17.76 -12.87 8.02
CA SER A 387 18.21 -11.76 8.85
C SER A 387 18.80 -10.63 8.00
N ASP A 388 18.71 -9.40 8.49
CA ASP A 388 19.34 -8.26 7.81
C ASP A 388 20.86 -8.42 7.78
N GLU A 389 21.48 -8.98 8.83
CA GLU A 389 22.90 -9.33 8.84
C GLU A 389 23.26 -10.27 7.68
N GLY A 390 22.55 -11.40 7.54
CA GLY A 390 22.80 -12.35 6.44
C GLY A 390 22.42 -11.81 5.06
N ASN A 391 21.51 -10.88 4.99
CA ASN A 391 21.19 -10.13 3.77
C ASN A 391 22.37 -9.22 3.38
N TYR A 392 22.92 -8.48 4.34
CA TYR A 392 24.03 -7.55 4.09
C TYR A 392 25.34 -8.26 3.81
N GLU A 393 25.58 -9.46 4.35
CA GLU A 393 26.68 -10.33 3.91
C GLU A 393 26.63 -10.63 2.41
N LYS A 394 25.42 -10.81 1.85
CA LYS A 394 25.25 -10.98 0.39
C LYS A 394 25.54 -9.69 -0.39
N ILE A 395 25.24 -8.52 0.16
CA ILE A 395 25.63 -7.22 -0.44
C ILE A 395 27.17 -7.14 -0.51
N ILE A 396 27.84 -7.41 0.60
CA ILE A 396 29.32 -7.42 0.66
C ILE A 396 29.88 -8.38 -0.36
N LYS A 397 29.35 -9.61 -0.44
CA LYS A 397 29.78 -10.60 -1.43
C LYS A 397 29.65 -10.09 -2.86
N LEU A 398 28.51 -9.51 -3.23
CA LEU A 398 28.30 -8.96 -4.59
C LEU A 398 29.25 -7.79 -4.87
N TYR A 399 29.54 -6.96 -3.87
CA TYR A 399 30.52 -5.89 -4.00
C TYR A 399 31.93 -6.44 -4.21
N GLU A 400 32.36 -7.47 -3.49
CA GLU A 400 33.68 -8.10 -3.62
C GLU A 400 33.84 -8.86 -4.96
N GLU A 401 32.75 -9.42 -5.50
CA GLU A 401 32.73 -10.21 -6.74
C GLU A 401 32.53 -9.34 -8.01
N LYS A 402 32.18 -8.04 -7.87
CA LYS A 402 31.96 -7.16 -9.02
C LYS A 402 33.23 -6.94 -9.84
N ASP A 403 33.08 -6.52 -11.08
CA ASP A 403 34.19 -6.02 -11.88
C ASP A 403 34.77 -4.72 -11.24
N ALA A 404 36.07 -4.70 -11.02
CA ALA A 404 36.75 -3.60 -10.33
C ALA A 404 36.59 -2.22 -11.03
N ASP A 405 36.46 -2.22 -12.37
CA ASP A 405 36.34 -0.99 -13.16
C ASP A 405 34.89 -0.53 -13.34
N THR A 406 33.91 -1.32 -12.86
CA THR A 406 32.48 -1.03 -13.05
C THR A 406 31.84 -0.62 -11.72
N PRO A 407 31.28 0.59 -11.62
CA PRO A 407 30.56 1.02 -10.42
C PRO A 407 29.28 0.21 -10.25
N LEU A 408 28.92 -0.07 -9.00
CA LEU A 408 27.75 -0.88 -8.64
C LEU A 408 26.57 0.02 -8.22
N PHE A 409 25.40 -0.23 -8.77
CA PHE A 409 24.12 0.18 -8.20
C PHE A 409 23.40 -1.06 -7.67
N LEU A 410 23.23 -1.16 -6.36
CA LEU A 410 22.54 -2.28 -5.74
C LEU A 410 21.33 -1.78 -4.97
N PHE A 411 20.14 -2.24 -5.35
CA PHE A 411 18.88 -1.95 -4.66
C PHE A 411 18.41 -3.19 -3.90
N ASN A 412 18.41 -3.10 -2.59
CA ASN A 412 18.06 -4.19 -1.68
C ASN A 412 16.80 -3.89 -0.90
N VAL A 413 15.82 -4.80 -0.94
CA VAL A 413 14.63 -4.78 -0.08
C VAL A 413 14.73 -5.91 0.92
N THR A 414 14.74 -5.61 2.23
CA THR A 414 14.91 -6.63 3.27
C THR A 414 13.60 -7.34 3.62
N MET A 415 13.63 -8.28 4.58
CA MET A 415 12.46 -9.09 4.97
C MET A 415 12.40 -9.39 6.47
N GLN A 416 13.47 -9.15 7.24
CA GLN A 416 13.57 -9.55 8.64
C GLN A 416 12.39 -9.08 9.50
N ASN A 417 12.00 -7.82 9.35
CA ASN A 417 11.00 -7.17 10.19
C ASN A 417 9.56 -7.39 9.71
N HIS A 418 9.35 -8.22 8.68
CA HIS A 418 7.99 -8.49 8.17
C HIS A 418 7.09 -9.11 9.26
N SER A 419 5.84 -8.71 9.28
CA SER A 419 4.83 -9.24 10.21
C SER A 419 4.67 -10.79 10.09
N SER A 420 4.09 -11.50 11.05
CA SER A 420 3.45 -11.07 12.27
C SER A 420 4.48 -10.93 13.40
N TYR A 421 4.20 -10.06 14.40
CA TYR A 421 5.07 -9.88 15.57
C TYR A 421 4.57 -10.65 16.79
N SER A 422 3.55 -11.48 16.65
CA SER A 422 2.96 -12.32 17.71
C SER A 422 3.50 -13.75 17.68
N ASP A 423 4.17 -14.17 16.61
CA ASP A 423 4.63 -15.54 16.35
C ASP A 423 6.06 -15.82 16.85
N TRP A 424 6.71 -14.85 17.48
CA TRP A 424 8.10 -14.99 17.90
C TRP A 424 8.35 -16.17 18.83
N ALA A 425 7.39 -16.52 19.67
CA ALA A 425 7.49 -17.64 20.59
C ALA A 425 7.48 -19.03 19.90
N ASP A 426 7.14 -19.08 18.62
CA ASP A 426 7.17 -20.29 17.80
C ASP A 426 8.58 -20.60 17.24
N TYR A 427 9.56 -19.70 17.48
CA TYR A 427 10.92 -19.77 16.95
C TYR A 427 11.96 -19.72 18.07
N ASP A 428 12.98 -20.58 18.01
CA ASP A 428 14.08 -20.64 18.97
C ASP A 428 15.19 -19.61 18.68
N ASN A 429 15.14 -18.93 17.53
CA ASN A 429 16.19 -18.04 17.03
C ASN A 429 15.88 -16.54 17.22
N PHE A 430 14.82 -16.20 17.95
CA PHE A 430 14.49 -14.83 18.29
C PHE A 430 13.72 -14.76 19.62
N SER A 431 14.12 -13.86 20.49
CA SER A 431 13.39 -13.50 21.71
C SER A 431 13.43 -11.98 21.90
N PRO A 432 12.29 -11.33 22.09
CA PRO A 432 12.26 -9.89 22.37
C PRO A 432 13.03 -9.56 23.66
N ASP A 433 13.90 -8.54 23.60
CA ASP A 433 14.73 -8.03 24.70
C ASP A 433 14.40 -6.55 25.01
N ILE A 434 13.79 -5.82 24.09
CA ILE A 434 13.27 -4.48 24.36
C ILE A 434 11.96 -4.59 25.14
N THR A 435 11.84 -3.77 26.18
CA THR A 435 10.62 -3.61 26.97
C THR A 435 10.13 -2.15 26.93
N VAL A 436 8.81 -1.97 26.98
CA VAL A 436 8.17 -0.64 26.94
C VAL A 436 7.45 -0.40 28.26
N GLU A 437 7.84 0.66 28.98
CA GLU A 437 7.27 1.01 30.27
C GLU A 437 5.79 1.41 30.13
N GLY A 438 4.96 0.88 31.02
CA GLY A 438 3.51 1.19 31.05
C GLY A 438 2.68 0.58 29.93
N SER A 439 3.27 -0.26 29.05
CA SER A 439 2.57 -0.93 27.96
C SER A 439 2.29 -2.39 28.25
N ASP A 440 1.03 -2.83 28.08
CA ASP A 440 0.64 -4.26 28.10
C ASP A 440 0.78 -4.96 26.73
N SER A 441 1.23 -4.24 25.72
CA SER A 441 1.41 -4.80 24.37
C SER A 441 2.53 -5.82 24.35
N LYS A 442 2.30 -6.92 23.61
CA LYS A 442 3.35 -7.89 23.27
C LYS A 442 3.93 -7.64 21.86
N LEU A 443 3.22 -6.86 21.03
CA LEU A 443 3.62 -6.62 19.65
C LEU A 443 4.68 -5.52 19.55
N LEU A 444 4.50 -4.42 20.27
CA LEU A 444 5.44 -3.30 20.22
C LEU A 444 6.85 -3.69 20.72
N PRO A 445 7.03 -4.36 21.88
CA PRO A 445 8.36 -4.83 22.30
C PRO A 445 9.01 -5.79 21.29
N ALA A 446 8.24 -6.74 20.73
CA ALA A 446 8.79 -7.67 19.74
C ALA A 446 9.22 -6.94 18.45
N TYR A 447 8.45 -5.96 18.01
CA TYR A 447 8.80 -5.13 16.87
C TYR A 447 10.08 -4.30 17.15
N LEU A 448 10.17 -3.60 18.28
CA LEU A 448 11.34 -2.79 18.63
C LEU A 448 12.61 -3.65 18.76
N SER A 449 12.50 -4.89 19.27
CA SER A 449 13.63 -5.82 19.32
C SER A 449 14.11 -6.25 17.93
N LEU A 450 13.22 -6.35 16.94
CA LEU A 450 13.61 -6.60 15.55
C LEU A 450 14.28 -5.35 14.94
N ILE A 451 13.78 -4.15 15.22
CA ILE A 451 14.42 -2.90 14.79
C ILE A 451 15.84 -2.81 15.36
N ARG A 452 16.05 -3.22 16.62
CA ARG A 452 17.37 -3.25 17.24
C ARG A 452 18.36 -4.15 16.48
N LEU A 453 17.90 -5.31 16.01
CA LEU A 453 18.72 -6.19 15.19
C LEU A 453 19.08 -5.56 13.84
N SER A 454 18.10 -4.90 13.19
CA SER A 454 18.33 -4.19 11.94
C SER A 454 19.30 -3.03 12.10
N ASP A 455 19.18 -2.26 13.19
CA ASP A 455 20.08 -1.15 13.53
C ASP A 455 21.53 -1.65 13.69
N SER A 456 21.72 -2.76 14.39
CA SER A 456 23.05 -3.37 14.55
C SER A 456 23.59 -3.89 13.22
N ALA A 457 22.75 -4.48 12.37
CA ALA A 457 23.16 -4.99 11.07
C ALA A 457 23.60 -3.87 10.13
N ILE A 458 22.85 -2.75 10.07
CA ILE A 458 23.24 -1.62 9.22
C ILE A 458 24.49 -0.92 9.75
N GLN A 459 24.69 -0.83 11.07
CA GLN A 459 25.94 -0.35 11.65
C GLN A 459 27.15 -1.16 11.19
N ASN A 460 27.02 -2.49 11.18
CA ASN A 460 28.09 -3.39 10.72
C ASN A 460 28.39 -3.17 9.22
N LEU A 461 27.36 -2.99 8.39
CA LEU A 461 27.53 -2.73 6.97
C LEU A 461 28.22 -1.38 6.71
N VAL A 462 27.81 -0.32 7.39
CA VAL A 462 28.48 0.99 7.30
C VAL A 462 29.93 0.88 7.74
N SER A 463 30.22 0.20 8.86
CA SER A 463 31.60 0.00 9.34
C SER A 463 32.46 -0.79 8.34
N TYR A 464 31.89 -1.77 7.61
CA TYR A 464 32.60 -2.48 6.55
C TYR A 464 33.00 -1.52 5.42
N PHE A 465 32.07 -0.68 4.92
CA PHE A 465 32.35 0.23 3.82
C PHE A 465 33.19 1.46 4.24
N GLU A 466 33.14 1.85 5.51
CA GLU A 466 34.05 2.86 6.06
C GLU A 466 35.53 2.45 5.94
N ALA A 467 35.80 1.15 6.00
CA ALA A 467 37.15 0.61 5.87
C ALA A 467 37.61 0.37 4.41
N GLN A 468 36.73 0.61 3.41
CA GLN A 468 37.06 0.43 2.00
C GLN A 468 37.65 1.71 1.40
N GLU A 469 38.61 1.57 0.46
CA GLU A 469 39.20 2.71 -0.28
C GLU A 469 38.33 3.15 -1.46
N GLU A 470 37.50 2.24 -1.99
CA GLU A 470 36.62 2.52 -3.13
C GLU A 470 35.44 3.40 -2.68
N PRO A 471 35.18 4.55 -3.36
CA PRO A 471 34.08 5.41 -3.00
C PRO A 471 32.75 4.65 -3.00
N THR A 472 32.07 4.66 -1.86
CA THR A 472 30.81 3.94 -1.70
C THR A 472 29.84 4.76 -0.86
N MET A 473 28.58 4.80 -1.31
CA MET A 473 27.47 5.46 -0.66
C MET A 473 26.42 4.44 -0.24
N ILE A 474 25.90 4.56 0.96
CA ILE A 474 24.77 3.79 1.47
C ILE A 474 23.57 4.71 1.64
N VAL A 475 22.46 4.37 1.00
CA VAL A 475 21.15 4.99 1.19
C VAL A 475 20.27 4.00 1.95
N PHE A 476 19.83 4.37 3.14
CA PHE A 476 19.01 3.52 4.01
C PHE A 476 17.70 4.21 4.35
N PHE A 477 16.58 3.52 4.24
CA PHE A 477 15.27 4.03 4.65
C PHE A 477 14.29 2.89 4.92
N GLY A 478 13.29 3.17 5.76
CA GLY A 478 12.16 2.27 5.94
C GLY A 478 11.17 2.34 4.78
N ASP A 479 10.54 1.23 4.44
CA ASP A 479 9.49 1.21 3.40
C ASP A 479 8.14 1.73 3.92
N HIS A 480 7.81 1.45 5.17
CA HIS A 480 6.61 1.91 5.88
C HIS A 480 6.70 1.61 7.38
N GLN A 481 5.86 2.25 8.17
CA GLN A 481 5.65 1.84 9.56
C GLN A 481 4.85 0.52 9.64
N PRO A 482 4.97 -0.27 10.73
CA PRO A 482 4.20 -1.50 10.91
C PRO A 482 2.69 -1.21 11.06
N ALA A 483 1.86 -2.26 11.08
CA ALA A 483 0.40 -2.14 11.21
C ALA A 483 0.00 -1.36 12.49
N ASP A 484 -1.16 -0.68 12.44
CA ASP A 484 -1.66 0.15 13.55
C ASP A 484 -1.72 -0.61 14.90
N SER A 485 -2.01 -1.91 14.88
CA SER A 485 -2.04 -2.73 16.09
C SER A 485 -0.71 -2.80 16.84
N VAL A 486 0.42 -2.58 16.16
CA VAL A 486 1.77 -2.61 16.73
C VAL A 486 2.09 -1.29 17.43
N VAL A 487 1.74 -0.16 16.82
CA VAL A 487 2.10 1.19 17.28
C VAL A 487 1.02 1.89 18.11
N ARG A 488 -0.21 1.43 18.05
CA ARG A 488 -1.32 1.95 18.88
C ARG A 488 -1.00 2.07 20.37
N PRO A 489 -0.18 1.21 20.99
CA PRO A 489 0.27 1.39 22.37
C PRO A 489 0.97 2.73 22.61
N VAL A 490 1.74 3.28 21.66
CA VAL A 490 2.40 4.57 21.78
C VAL A 490 1.37 5.68 21.94
N TRP A 491 0.33 5.71 21.09
CA TRP A 491 -0.76 6.68 21.24
C TRP A 491 -1.45 6.58 22.59
N LYS A 492 -1.73 5.36 23.06
CA LYS A 492 -2.37 5.14 24.37
C LYS A 492 -1.52 5.64 25.53
N LEU A 493 -0.19 5.44 25.48
CA LEU A 493 0.74 5.98 26.49
C LEU A 493 0.70 7.52 26.52
N ASN A 494 0.38 8.15 25.38
CA ASN A 494 0.22 9.61 25.26
C ASN A 494 -1.23 10.10 25.44
N GLY A 495 -2.12 9.22 25.94
CA GLY A 495 -3.51 9.58 26.23
C GLY A 495 -4.38 9.83 25.00
N LYS A 496 -3.99 9.29 23.83
CA LYS A 496 -4.71 9.42 22.55
C LYS A 496 -5.36 8.10 22.15
N ASP A 497 -6.45 8.21 21.41
CA ASP A 497 -7.10 7.07 20.73
C ASP A 497 -7.20 7.37 19.23
N ASP A 498 -7.22 6.33 18.40
CA ASP A 498 -7.29 6.43 16.93
C ASP A 498 -8.41 7.38 16.43
N ALA A 499 -9.51 7.46 17.21
CA ALA A 499 -10.66 8.29 16.85
C ALA A 499 -10.48 9.80 17.09
N ASP A 500 -9.45 10.17 17.86
CA ASP A 500 -9.20 11.55 18.34
C ASP A 500 -8.01 12.21 17.63
N LEU A 501 -7.37 11.50 16.67
CA LEU A 501 -6.21 12.01 15.93
C LEU A 501 -6.62 13.09 14.93
N THR A 502 -5.83 14.15 14.83
CA THR A 502 -5.91 15.14 13.75
C THR A 502 -5.34 14.56 12.44
N ASP A 503 -5.61 15.22 11.31
CA ASP A 503 -5.05 14.79 10.01
C ASP A 503 -3.49 14.85 10.04
N GLU A 504 -2.88 15.81 10.73
CA GLU A 504 -1.43 15.92 10.92
C GLU A 504 -0.88 14.79 11.81
N GLU A 505 -1.58 14.41 12.87
CA GLU A 505 -1.21 13.29 13.73
C GLU A 505 -1.33 11.95 13.01
N GLU A 506 -2.37 11.79 12.19
CA GLU A 506 -2.49 10.60 11.32
C GLU A 506 -1.35 10.53 10.29
N ALA A 507 -0.87 11.68 9.77
CA ALA A 507 0.23 11.74 8.82
C ALA A 507 1.56 11.23 9.41
N LEU A 508 1.76 11.34 10.72
CA LEU A 508 2.95 10.79 11.40
C LEU A 508 3.11 9.27 11.19
N ARG A 509 2.01 8.55 10.86
CA ARG A 509 2.02 7.12 10.53
C ARG A 509 2.72 6.78 9.20
N TYR A 510 3.04 7.78 8.42
CA TYR A 510 3.71 7.64 7.13
C TYR A 510 5.15 8.17 7.14
N LYS A 511 5.66 8.51 8.33
CA LYS A 511 7.00 9.04 8.54
C LYS A 511 7.94 7.90 8.95
N VAL A 512 9.03 7.71 8.20
CA VAL A 512 10.08 6.73 8.49
C VAL A 512 11.45 7.40 8.47
N PRO A 513 12.45 6.92 9.22
CA PRO A 513 13.79 7.47 9.18
C PRO A 513 14.49 7.11 7.87
N PHE A 514 15.38 7.99 7.41
CA PHE A 514 16.33 7.71 6.33
C PHE A 514 17.68 8.36 6.59
N PHE A 515 18.72 7.81 5.95
CA PHE A 515 20.00 8.47 5.80
C PHE A 515 20.68 8.12 4.46
N ILE A 516 21.53 9.03 4.01
CA ILE A 516 22.53 8.83 2.95
C ILE A 516 23.88 9.02 3.61
N TRP A 517 24.68 7.98 3.68
CA TRP A 517 26.03 8.01 4.21
C TRP A 517 27.05 7.67 3.12
N ALA A 518 28.23 8.28 3.17
CA ALA A 518 29.32 7.98 2.23
C ALA A 518 30.65 7.84 2.97
N ASN A 519 31.55 6.98 2.44
CA ASN A 519 32.94 6.89 2.90
C ASN A 519 33.85 7.93 2.23
N PHE A 520 33.26 8.91 1.56
CA PHE A 520 33.91 10.05 0.92
C PHE A 520 33.18 11.35 1.30
N ASP A 521 33.81 12.50 1.04
CA ASP A 521 33.26 13.78 1.45
C ASP A 521 31.95 14.09 0.72
N ILE A 522 30.85 14.26 1.48
CA ILE A 522 29.58 14.82 1.02
C ILE A 522 29.15 15.93 2.01
N GLU A 523 28.37 16.88 1.53
CA GLU A 523 27.81 17.93 2.38
C GLU A 523 26.80 17.31 3.34
N ALA A 524 27.10 17.38 4.64
CA ALA A 524 26.23 16.84 5.70
C ALA A 524 24.98 17.71 5.87
N GLU A 525 23.82 17.07 6.00
CA GLU A 525 22.54 17.71 6.27
C GLU A 525 21.73 16.83 7.23
N ASN A 526 21.18 17.37 8.27
CA ASN A 526 20.34 16.63 9.21
C ASN A 526 18.93 17.25 9.28
N ASP A 527 18.01 16.50 9.87
CA ASP A 527 16.60 16.91 10.05
C ASP A 527 15.87 17.22 8.73
N LEU A 528 16.32 16.58 7.63
CA LEU A 528 15.68 16.74 6.33
C LEU A 528 14.33 16.01 6.29
N GLU A 529 13.27 16.71 5.92
CA GLU A 529 11.95 16.11 5.73
C GLU A 529 11.54 16.18 4.25
N ILE A 530 11.46 15.02 3.60
CA ILE A 530 11.08 14.88 2.20
C ILE A 530 10.16 13.67 1.99
N SER A 531 9.59 13.52 0.81
CA SER A 531 8.88 12.29 0.42
C SER A 531 9.73 11.36 -0.45
N ALA A 532 9.33 10.08 -0.51
CA ALA A 532 10.10 9.00 -1.13
C ALA A 532 10.47 9.27 -2.61
N ASN A 533 9.59 9.94 -3.37
CA ASN A 533 9.79 10.29 -4.77
C ASN A 533 10.95 11.28 -5.03
N TYR A 534 11.44 11.98 -4.00
CA TYR A 534 12.57 12.91 -4.12
C TYR A 534 13.92 12.29 -3.74
N LEU A 535 13.91 11.13 -3.06
CA LEU A 535 15.12 10.57 -2.47
C LEU A 535 16.13 10.12 -3.54
N ALA A 536 15.68 9.61 -4.70
CA ALA A 536 16.58 9.23 -5.80
C ALA A 536 17.33 10.45 -6.36
N ALA A 537 16.64 11.56 -6.64
CA ALA A 537 17.27 12.80 -7.09
C ALA A 537 18.27 13.34 -6.03
N LYS A 538 17.93 13.27 -4.73
CA LYS A 538 18.84 13.65 -3.63
C LYS A 538 20.06 12.73 -3.55
N THR A 539 19.88 11.42 -3.83
CA THR A 539 20.99 10.46 -3.92
C THR A 539 21.98 10.82 -5.04
N LEU A 540 21.45 11.17 -6.22
CA LEU A 540 22.29 11.59 -7.34
C LEU A 540 23.07 12.89 -7.05
N ASP A 541 22.42 13.86 -6.38
CA ASP A 541 23.07 15.09 -5.92
C ASP A 541 24.22 14.78 -4.96
N ALA A 542 23.98 13.94 -3.94
CA ALA A 542 24.99 13.55 -2.95
C ALA A 542 26.14 12.74 -3.57
N ALA A 543 25.85 11.93 -4.60
CA ALA A 543 26.86 11.17 -5.33
C ALA A 543 27.67 12.04 -6.33
N GLY A 544 27.33 13.33 -6.50
CA GLY A 544 27.95 14.21 -7.49
C GLY A 544 27.69 13.79 -8.94
N LEU A 545 26.60 13.07 -9.19
CA LEU A 545 26.22 12.57 -10.51
C LEU A 545 25.27 13.53 -11.22
N PRO A 546 25.34 13.62 -12.57
CA PRO A 546 24.35 14.37 -13.32
C PRO A 546 22.96 13.76 -13.10
N LYS A 547 21.92 14.59 -13.22
CA LYS A 547 20.52 14.16 -13.10
C LYS A 547 19.82 14.19 -14.45
N PRO A 548 18.92 13.25 -14.74
CA PRO A 548 18.03 13.38 -15.90
C PRO A 548 17.06 14.56 -15.71
N ALA A 549 16.48 15.03 -16.79
CA ALA A 549 15.59 16.20 -16.80
C ALA A 549 14.44 16.08 -15.77
N TYR A 550 13.91 14.88 -15.58
CA TYR A 550 12.83 14.63 -14.62
C TYR A 550 13.30 14.82 -13.16
N ASP A 551 14.49 14.33 -12.81
CA ASP A 551 15.06 14.53 -11.47
C ASP A 551 15.48 15.98 -11.22
N ASN A 552 15.88 16.74 -12.26
CA ASN A 552 16.07 18.19 -12.17
C ASN A 552 14.76 18.90 -11.85
N PHE A 553 13.67 18.53 -12.54
CA PHE A 553 12.32 19.03 -12.21
C PHE A 553 11.94 18.70 -10.75
N LEU A 554 12.12 17.45 -10.32
CA LEU A 554 11.80 17.03 -8.94
C LEU A 554 12.63 17.80 -7.90
N SER A 555 13.91 18.02 -8.15
CA SER A 555 14.78 18.80 -7.27
C SER A 555 14.31 20.25 -7.13
N GLN A 556 13.83 20.86 -8.21
CA GLN A 556 13.25 22.19 -8.17
C GLN A 556 11.91 22.20 -7.42
N LEU A 557 11.00 21.28 -7.74
CA LEU A 557 9.69 21.19 -7.10
C LEU A 557 9.82 20.99 -5.58
N ARG A 558 10.79 20.18 -5.12
CA ARG A 558 11.05 19.93 -3.71
C ARG A 558 11.28 21.21 -2.90
N THR A 559 11.83 22.27 -3.52
CA THR A 559 12.06 23.55 -2.81
C THR A 559 10.76 24.26 -2.42
N GLU A 560 9.67 23.99 -3.14
CA GLU A 560 8.33 24.55 -2.86
C GLU A 560 7.42 23.52 -2.16
N VAL A 561 7.57 22.24 -2.52
CA VAL A 561 6.75 21.11 -2.04
C VAL A 561 7.66 20.00 -1.55
N PRO A 562 8.26 20.10 -0.36
CA PRO A 562 9.18 19.08 0.17
C PRO A 562 8.51 17.71 0.39
N VAL A 563 7.20 17.68 0.68
CA VAL A 563 6.47 16.44 0.90
C VAL A 563 5.26 16.35 -0.02
N ILE A 564 5.19 15.28 -0.80
CA ILE A 564 4.02 14.87 -1.58
C ILE A 564 3.85 13.35 -1.52
N SER A 565 2.78 12.89 -0.91
CA SER A 565 2.43 11.49 -0.77
C SER A 565 0.96 11.26 -1.15
N ALA A 566 0.53 10.00 -1.17
CA ALA A 566 -0.88 9.66 -1.36
C ALA A 566 -1.80 10.28 -0.29
N ASN A 567 -1.24 10.66 0.86
CA ASN A 567 -2.02 11.00 2.06
C ASN A 567 -2.06 12.52 2.31
N HIS A 568 -0.95 13.19 2.09
CA HIS A 568 -0.84 14.64 2.33
C HIS A 568 0.25 15.27 1.47
N VAL A 569 0.22 16.59 1.46
CA VAL A 569 1.23 17.48 0.88
C VAL A 569 1.63 18.48 1.94
N THR A 570 2.94 18.70 2.11
CA THR A 570 3.46 19.79 2.95
C THR A 570 4.23 20.76 2.05
N LEU A 571 3.89 22.04 2.13
CA LEU A 571 4.58 23.11 1.40
C LEU A 571 5.78 23.62 2.21
N SER A 572 6.69 24.33 1.55
CA SER A 572 7.90 24.88 2.18
C SER A 572 7.64 25.89 3.30
N ASP A 573 6.44 26.49 3.34
CA ASP A 573 6.01 27.38 4.42
C ASP A 573 5.38 26.64 5.61
N GLY A 574 5.38 25.29 5.59
CA GLY A 574 4.77 24.42 6.61
C GLY A 574 3.28 24.17 6.43
N THR A 575 2.66 24.66 5.36
CA THR A 575 1.23 24.42 5.09
C THR A 575 0.97 22.94 4.85
N PHE A 576 0.16 22.31 5.70
CA PHE A 576 -0.34 20.95 5.55
C PHE A 576 -1.62 20.93 4.72
N THR A 577 -1.65 20.15 3.64
CA THR A 577 -2.74 20.15 2.66
C THR A 577 -2.85 18.79 1.94
N THR A 578 -3.57 18.73 0.81
CA THR A 578 -3.69 17.55 -0.06
C THR A 578 -3.40 17.89 -1.51
N ALA A 579 -2.97 16.90 -2.31
CA ALA A 579 -2.68 17.10 -3.74
C ALA A 579 -3.90 17.65 -4.50
N SER A 580 -5.12 17.26 -4.13
CA SER A 580 -6.36 17.74 -4.76
C SER A 580 -6.62 19.24 -4.53
N LYS A 581 -6.08 19.83 -3.46
CA LYS A 581 -6.17 21.26 -3.17
C LYS A 581 -5.05 22.09 -3.82
N GLN A 582 -4.00 21.42 -4.29
CA GLN A 582 -2.81 22.05 -4.90
C GLN A 582 -2.67 21.69 -6.40
N LYS A 583 -3.78 21.49 -7.09
CA LYS A 583 -3.80 21.02 -8.49
C LYS A 583 -2.99 21.87 -9.45
N ASP A 584 -3.06 23.19 -9.30
CA ASP A 584 -2.34 24.11 -10.19
C ASP A 584 -0.83 24.05 -9.96
N LEU A 585 -0.39 24.00 -8.70
CA LEU A 585 1.02 23.87 -8.32
C LEU A 585 1.61 22.52 -8.76
N LEU A 586 0.82 21.45 -8.69
CA LEU A 586 1.25 20.08 -8.96
C LEU A 586 0.92 19.61 -10.40
N TYR A 587 0.37 20.50 -11.24
CA TYR A 587 -0.07 20.15 -12.59
C TYR A 587 1.07 19.62 -13.48
N ASP A 588 2.21 20.27 -13.44
CA ASP A 588 3.39 19.88 -14.22
C ASP A 588 3.91 18.50 -13.77
N TYR A 589 3.94 18.26 -12.46
CA TYR A 589 4.34 16.95 -11.93
C TYR A 589 3.38 15.84 -12.36
N GLN A 590 2.06 16.04 -12.21
CA GLN A 590 1.07 15.09 -12.66
C GLN A 590 1.17 14.84 -14.17
N THR A 591 1.45 15.87 -14.95
CA THR A 591 1.61 15.80 -16.42
C THR A 591 2.83 14.99 -16.81
N LEU A 592 3.99 15.28 -16.20
CA LEU A 592 5.23 14.54 -16.46
C LEU A 592 5.15 13.10 -16.03
N GLN A 593 4.61 12.83 -14.84
CA GLN A 593 4.39 11.47 -14.36
C GLN A 593 3.46 10.69 -15.30
N TYR A 594 2.34 11.29 -15.72
CA TYR A 594 1.42 10.65 -16.65
C TYR A 594 2.13 10.29 -17.97
N TYR A 595 2.91 11.21 -18.51
CA TYR A 595 3.69 10.99 -19.73
C TYR A 595 4.69 9.83 -19.59
N LEU A 596 5.47 9.81 -18.52
CA LEU A 596 6.50 8.78 -18.31
C LEU A 596 5.91 7.38 -18.08
N LEU A 597 4.76 7.29 -17.42
CA LEU A 597 4.14 6.00 -17.09
C LEU A 597 3.23 5.46 -18.19
N PHE A 598 2.50 6.32 -18.93
CA PHE A 598 1.39 5.87 -19.77
C PHE A 598 1.54 6.18 -21.25
N ASP A 599 2.34 7.15 -21.68
CA ASP A 599 2.59 7.49 -23.07
C ASP A 599 4.00 7.10 -23.53
#